data_431bd43a21be0472623604b25b1d2be8
#
_entry.id   431bd43a21be0472623604b25b1d2be8
#
_cell.length_a   1.000
_cell.length_b   1.000
_cell.length_c   1.000
_cell.angle_alpha   90.00
_cell.angle_beta   90.00
_cell.angle_gamma   90.00
#
_symmetry.space_group_name_H-M   'P 1'
#
loop_
_entity.id
_entity.type
_entity.pdbx_description
1 polymer ?
#
loop_
_entity_poly.entity_id
_entity_poly.type
_entity_poly.pdbx_seq_one_letter_code
_entity_poly.pdbx_strand_id
1 'polypeptide(L)'
;MAATHSNNSILRESIRLVGSGAAGQVVALLLLAVIGRQYDQETMGVLGSFLSWGGLLAIASGARYEQGIVVANAEDEAHTLYHLALRISLIFTLILLPIALVIGYANPSLTPLGSSIYALPFFVLLSTWYNASALWELRHKRYKILAKMQFIKGVGNNLLKAVFGFVAATIGSLITAQILSLVATFPLFFRSLKKGSKAPKTTSLGSVAKKYRGFPRYGIVQALIDNLLGSLLVLMLPLRYGLAEVGYLTMAIMLARRPLQLVAENLSNVYFQRLSECVSQRLPIRQLAYKLLRNTLIISIPTALLLAPVAPYLVSLVVGDKWLPSAHIVVWMLPMCIPNFLNSILNTLPDIFAHQRQNMWAQVVMLVLDVAVIALGFTLFDFDRFIPFFYLFIALEQVGYLLFLFRFVWHYERTLGNTTAGN
;
A
#
# COMPACT_ATOMS: atom_id res chain seq x y z
N MET A 1 31.36 -1.44 24.29
CA MET A 1 31.95 -1.36 22.94
C MET A 1 31.17 -2.13 21.85
N ALA A 2 30.36 -3.13 22.17
CA ALA A 2 29.57 -3.88 21.15
C ALA A 2 28.39 -3.10 20.53
N ALA A 3 27.83 -2.12 21.22
CA ALA A 3 26.65 -1.37 20.77
C ALA A 3 26.92 -0.33 19.66
N THR A 4 28.13 0.16 19.52
CA THR A 4 28.51 1.17 18.53
C THR A 4 28.82 0.58 17.16
N HIS A 5 29.32 -0.65 17.07
CA HIS A 5 29.56 -1.35 15.80
C HIS A 5 28.26 -1.77 15.08
N SER A 6 27.19 -2.05 15.83
CA SER A 6 25.87 -2.44 15.32
C SER A 6 25.11 -1.29 14.62
N ASN A 7 25.30 -0.03 15.07
CA ASN A 7 24.58 1.11 14.49
C ASN A 7 25.03 1.47 13.05
N ASN A 8 26.33 1.32 12.76
CA ASN A 8 26.88 1.63 11.44
C ASN A 8 26.57 0.54 10.38
N SER A 9 26.39 -0.72 10.81
CA SER A 9 26.03 -1.82 9.90
C SER A 9 24.59 -1.66 9.40
N ILE A 10 23.66 -1.25 10.26
CA ILE A 10 22.24 -1.07 9.91
C ILE A 10 22.05 0.13 9.01
N LEU A 11 22.73 1.24 9.32
CA LEU A 11 22.68 2.40 8.42
C LEU A 11 23.20 2.02 7.01
N ARG A 12 24.27 1.22 6.93
CA ARG A 12 24.80 0.70 5.67
C ARG A 12 23.83 -0.27 4.97
N GLU A 13 23.21 -1.18 5.71
CA GLU A 13 22.23 -2.12 5.15
C GLU A 13 20.95 -1.42 4.74
N SER A 14 20.46 -0.48 5.55
CA SER A 14 19.33 0.36 5.18
C SER A 14 19.64 1.24 3.96
N ILE A 15 20.83 1.83 3.88
CA ILE A 15 21.27 2.62 2.72
C ILE A 15 21.41 1.73 1.46
N ARG A 16 21.87 0.48 1.59
CA ARG A 16 21.96 -0.45 0.44
C ARG A 16 20.56 -0.87 -0.04
N LEU A 17 19.64 -1.18 0.89
CA LEU A 17 18.24 -1.53 0.57
C LEU A 17 17.50 -0.33 -0.04
N VAL A 18 17.64 0.85 0.53
CA VAL A 18 17.09 2.10 0.00
C VAL A 18 17.75 2.47 -1.34
N GLY A 19 19.06 2.26 -1.46
CA GLY A 19 19.82 2.56 -2.68
C GLY A 19 19.43 1.68 -3.88
N SER A 20 19.14 0.39 -3.66
CA SER A 20 18.65 -0.49 -4.74
C SER A 20 17.23 -0.17 -5.19
N GLY A 21 16.37 0.35 -4.28
CA GLY A 21 15.05 0.86 -4.60
C GLY A 21 15.06 2.24 -5.25
N ALA A 22 16.06 3.08 -4.91
CA ALA A 22 16.14 4.47 -5.38
C ALA A 22 16.30 4.57 -6.91
N ALA A 23 17.10 3.71 -7.53
CA ALA A 23 17.25 3.68 -8.98
C ALA A 23 15.93 3.35 -9.70
N GLY A 24 15.19 2.35 -9.19
CA GLY A 24 13.85 2.03 -9.71
C GLY A 24 12.85 3.18 -9.53
N GLN A 25 12.97 3.92 -8.43
CA GLN A 25 12.11 5.07 -8.16
C GLN A 25 12.40 6.26 -9.07
N VAL A 26 13.68 6.54 -9.35
CA VAL A 26 14.07 7.57 -10.33
C VAL A 26 13.50 7.24 -11.72
N VAL A 27 13.65 5.99 -12.17
CA VAL A 27 13.05 5.54 -13.44
C VAL A 27 11.54 5.69 -13.42
N ALA A 28 10.88 5.33 -12.32
CA ALA A 28 9.42 5.47 -12.18
C ALA A 28 8.97 6.93 -12.27
N LEU A 29 9.71 7.87 -11.67
CA LEU A 29 9.42 9.31 -11.75
C LEU A 29 9.65 9.87 -13.17
N LEU A 30 10.72 9.45 -13.86
CA LEU A 30 10.96 9.83 -15.25
C LEU A 30 9.84 9.32 -16.17
N LEU A 31 9.40 8.09 -15.97
CA LEU A 31 8.25 7.53 -16.73
C LEU A 31 6.93 8.23 -16.36
N LEU A 32 6.77 8.66 -15.11
CA LEU A 32 5.60 9.43 -14.68
C LEU A 32 5.56 10.81 -15.37
N ALA A 33 6.72 11.42 -15.63
CA ALA A 33 6.81 12.66 -16.41
C ALA A 33 6.25 12.49 -17.83
N VAL A 34 6.57 11.37 -18.49
CA VAL A 34 6.03 11.04 -19.81
C VAL A 34 4.53 10.77 -19.73
N ILE A 35 4.10 9.93 -18.79
CA ILE A 35 2.68 9.57 -18.59
C ILE A 35 1.85 10.82 -18.30
N GLY A 36 2.31 11.70 -17.40
CA GLY A 36 1.60 12.92 -17.04
C GLY A 36 1.39 13.86 -18.22
N ARG A 37 2.32 13.92 -19.17
CA ARG A 37 2.18 14.75 -20.38
C ARG A 37 1.23 14.16 -21.42
N GLN A 38 1.12 12.82 -21.47
CA GLN A 38 0.30 12.11 -22.45
C GLN A 38 -1.18 12.03 -22.07
N TYR A 39 -1.48 11.68 -20.82
CA TYR A 39 -2.83 11.41 -20.36
C TYR A 39 -3.47 12.65 -19.73
N ASP A 40 -4.78 12.77 -19.88
CA ASP A 40 -5.58 13.83 -19.25
C ASP A 40 -5.97 13.48 -17.80
N GLN A 41 -6.60 14.45 -17.14
CA GLN A 41 -6.95 14.34 -15.73
C GLN A 41 -8.08 13.31 -15.51
N GLU A 42 -9.11 13.31 -16.36
CA GLU A 42 -10.22 12.38 -16.24
C GLU A 42 -9.77 10.92 -16.43
N THR A 43 -8.93 10.66 -17.43
CA THR A 43 -8.34 9.34 -17.67
C THR A 43 -7.52 8.86 -16.44
N MET A 44 -6.75 9.76 -15.82
CA MET A 44 -6.02 9.45 -14.60
C MET A 44 -6.95 9.28 -13.39
N GLY A 45 -8.08 9.98 -13.36
CA GLY A 45 -9.13 9.83 -12.37
C GLY A 45 -9.80 8.46 -12.43
N VAL A 46 -10.17 8.02 -13.64
CA VAL A 46 -10.70 6.67 -13.87
C VAL A 46 -9.68 5.61 -13.45
N LEU A 47 -8.39 5.80 -13.79
CA LEU A 47 -7.32 4.88 -13.36
C LEU A 47 -7.22 4.82 -11.83
N GLY A 48 -7.24 5.95 -11.13
CA GLY A 48 -7.21 6.03 -9.67
C GLY A 48 -8.37 5.28 -9.03
N SER A 49 -9.59 5.52 -9.51
CA SER A 49 -10.80 4.82 -9.09
C SER A 49 -10.72 3.31 -9.37
N PHE A 50 -10.26 2.92 -10.57
CA PHE A 50 -10.08 1.52 -10.97
C PHE A 50 -9.09 0.78 -10.06
N LEU A 51 -7.96 1.39 -9.75
CA LEU A 51 -6.95 0.79 -8.86
C LEU A 51 -7.45 0.70 -7.42
N SER A 52 -8.23 1.67 -6.94
CA SER A 52 -8.82 1.68 -5.61
C SER A 52 -9.86 0.59 -5.44
N TRP A 53 -10.83 0.50 -6.35
CA TRP A 53 -11.83 -0.59 -6.36
C TRP A 53 -11.15 -1.96 -6.57
N GLY A 54 -10.22 -2.04 -7.51
CA GLY A 54 -9.48 -3.28 -7.78
C GLY A 54 -8.68 -3.75 -6.58
N GLY A 55 -8.07 -2.85 -5.83
CA GLY A 55 -7.35 -3.16 -4.59
C GLY A 55 -8.25 -3.72 -3.51
N LEU A 56 -9.40 -3.10 -3.25
CA LEU A 56 -10.40 -3.57 -2.27
C LEU A 56 -10.93 -4.97 -2.64
N LEU A 57 -11.33 -5.15 -3.90
CA LEU A 57 -11.87 -6.43 -4.36
C LEU A 57 -10.80 -7.52 -4.38
N ALA A 58 -9.54 -7.20 -4.69
CA ALA A 58 -8.45 -8.17 -4.66
C ALA A 58 -8.15 -8.68 -3.24
N ILE A 59 -8.32 -7.84 -2.21
CA ILE A 59 -8.20 -8.26 -0.80
C ILE A 59 -9.25 -9.33 -0.46
N ALA A 60 -10.49 -9.14 -0.91
CA ALA A 60 -11.58 -10.07 -0.65
C ALA A 60 -11.46 -11.36 -1.50
N SER A 61 -10.95 -11.24 -2.74
CA SER A 61 -11.03 -12.30 -3.75
C SER A 61 -10.25 -13.57 -3.38
N GLY A 62 -9.10 -13.45 -2.71
CA GLY A 62 -8.29 -14.58 -2.22
C GLY A 62 -8.71 -15.06 -0.82
N ALA A 63 -9.71 -14.41 -0.21
CA ALA A 63 -10.09 -14.62 1.18
C ALA A 63 -8.91 -14.56 2.16
N ARG A 64 -7.83 -13.86 1.78
CA ARG A 64 -6.57 -13.70 2.55
C ARG A 64 -5.84 -15.01 2.85
N TYR A 65 -6.25 -16.14 2.28
CA TYR A 65 -5.55 -17.41 2.46
C TYR A 65 -4.12 -17.37 1.89
N GLU A 66 -3.85 -16.48 0.94
CA GLU A 66 -2.51 -16.27 0.41
C GLU A 66 -1.50 -15.84 1.50
N GLN A 67 -1.94 -15.11 2.53
CA GLN A 67 -1.07 -14.74 3.65
C GLN A 67 -0.65 -15.95 4.49
N GLY A 68 -1.49 -16.98 4.55
CA GLY A 68 -1.20 -18.23 5.21
C GLY A 68 0.00 -18.99 4.60
N ILE A 69 0.32 -18.75 3.31
CA ILE A 69 1.41 -19.41 2.60
C ILE A 69 2.74 -19.23 3.34
N VAL A 70 3.02 -18.02 3.83
CA VAL A 70 4.30 -17.71 4.48
C VAL A 70 4.41 -18.33 5.87
N VAL A 71 3.29 -18.41 6.61
CA VAL A 71 3.26 -18.88 8.01
C VAL A 71 2.89 -20.35 8.14
N ALA A 72 2.60 -21.07 7.07
CA ALA A 72 2.24 -22.48 7.10
C ALA A 72 3.39 -23.32 7.66
N ASN A 73 3.07 -24.26 8.55
CA ASN A 73 4.07 -25.09 9.24
C ASN A 73 4.72 -26.12 8.30
N ALA A 74 3.93 -26.68 7.38
CA ALA A 74 4.38 -27.70 6.45
C ALA A 74 4.29 -27.22 5.00
N GLU A 75 5.09 -27.81 4.11
CA GLU A 75 5.14 -27.40 2.69
C GLU A 75 3.87 -27.79 1.92
N ASP A 76 3.27 -28.92 2.26
CA ASP A 76 2.01 -29.38 1.70
C ASP A 76 0.84 -28.47 2.10
N GLU A 77 0.83 -27.94 3.32
CA GLU A 77 -0.14 -26.93 3.77
C GLU A 77 0.02 -25.62 2.97
N ALA A 78 1.25 -25.13 2.78
CA ALA A 78 1.52 -23.94 2.00
C ALA A 78 1.07 -24.09 0.54
N HIS A 79 1.36 -25.26 -0.06
CA HIS A 79 0.91 -25.60 -1.41
C HIS A 79 -0.62 -25.66 -1.51
N THR A 80 -1.26 -26.24 -0.49
CA THR A 80 -2.73 -26.32 -0.42
C THR A 80 -3.35 -24.92 -0.27
N LEU A 81 -2.79 -24.06 0.58
CA LEU A 81 -3.22 -22.66 0.76
C LEU A 81 -3.06 -21.84 -0.54
N TYR A 82 -1.95 -22.05 -1.27
CA TYR A 82 -1.74 -21.41 -2.55
C TYR A 82 -2.87 -21.77 -3.54
N HIS A 83 -3.16 -23.06 -3.72
CA HIS A 83 -4.23 -23.51 -4.61
C HIS A 83 -5.62 -23.11 -4.11
N LEU A 84 -5.83 -23.06 -2.79
CA LEU A 84 -7.09 -22.61 -2.19
C LEU A 84 -7.33 -21.12 -2.52
N ALA A 85 -6.34 -20.26 -2.34
CA ALA A 85 -6.44 -18.84 -2.68
C ALA A 85 -6.74 -18.63 -4.18
N LEU A 86 -6.08 -19.39 -5.07
CA LEU A 86 -6.33 -19.32 -6.51
C LEU A 86 -7.76 -19.77 -6.89
N ARG A 87 -8.25 -20.84 -6.27
CA ARG A 87 -9.63 -21.33 -6.54
C ARG A 87 -10.70 -20.39 -6.04
N ILE A 88 -10.52 -19.85 -4.83
CA ILE A 88 -11.47 -18.88 -4.26
C ILE A 88 -11.49 -17.61 -5.12
N SER A 89 -10.33 -17.11 -5.54
CA SER A 89 -10.26 -15.94 -6.40
C SER A 89 -10.89 -16.15 -7.77
N LEU A 90 -10.78 -17.36 -8.34
CA LEU A 90 -11.46 -17.70 -9.57
C LEU A 90 -12.99 -17.71 -9.41
N ILE A 91 -13.49 -18.33 -8.33
CA ILE A 91 -14.94 -18.33 -8.02
C ILE A 91 -15.43 -16.91 -7.80
N PHE A 92 -14.69 -16.10 -7.03
CA PHE A 92 -15.01 -14.69 -6.79
C PHE A 92 -15.08 -13.91 -8.12
N THR A 93 -14.13 -14.13 -9.02
CA THR A 93 -14.09 -13.48 -10.34
C THR A 93 -15.28 -13.91 -11.21
N LEU A 94 -15.65 -15.19 -11.18
CA LEU A 94 -16.84 -15.70 -11.89
C LEU A 94 -18.14 -15.08 -11.39
N ILE A 95 -18.23 -14.72 -10.11
CA ILE A 95 -19.35 -13.97 -9.53
C ILE A 95 -19.27 -12.49 -9.89
N LEU A 96 -18.06 -11.91 -9.84
CA LEU A 96 -17.86 -10.48 -10.12
C LEU A 96 -18.08 -10.14 -11.60
N LEU A 97 -17.80 -11.09 -12.52
CA LEU A 97 -17.92 -10.87 -13.96
C LEU A 97 -19.37 -10.50 -14.38
N PRO A 98 -20.41 -11.29 -14.07
CA PRO A 98 -21.78 -10.91 -14.41
C PRO A 98 -22.22 -9.60 -13.72
N ILE A 99 -21.77 -9.34 -12.50
CA ILE A 99 -22.05 -8.07 -11.81
C ILE A 99 -21.46 -6.90 -12.59
N ALA A 100 -20.20 -7.00 -13.01
CA ALA A 100 -19.54 -5.97 -13.81
C ALA A 100 -20.22 -5.78 -15.16
N LEU A 101 -20.69 -6.86 -15.81
CA LEU A 101 -21.44 -6.80 -17.07
C LEU A 101 -22.80 -6.11 -16.89
N VAL A 102 -23.55 -6.46 -15.84
CA VAL A 102 -24.86 -5.86 -15.56
C VAL A 102 -24.70 -4.36 -15.25
N ILE A 103 -23.77 -3.96 -14.39
CA ILE A 103 -23.54 -2.55 -14.04
C ILE A 103 -23.09 -1.78 -15.28
N GLY A 104 -22.15 -2.31 -16.05
CA GLY A 104 -21.64 -1.65 -17.25
C GLY A 104 -22.66 -1.52 -18.38
N TYR A 105 -23.59 -2.48 -18.49
CA TYR A 105 -24.67 -2.43 -19.49
C TYR A 105 -25.83 -1.53 -19.05
N ALA A 106 -26.26 -1.63 -17.77
CA ALA A 106 -27.44 -0.92 -17.27
C ALA A 106 -27.21 0.59 -17.25
N ASN A 107 -26.03 1.05 -16.83
CA ASN A 107 -25.72 2.47 -16.85
C ASN A 107 -24.19 2.73 -16.72
N PRO A 108 -23.45 2.86 -17.83
CA PRO A 108 -22.03 3.15 -17.80
C PRO A 108 -21.65 4.44 -17.06
N SER A 109 -22.58 5.41 -17.01
CA SER A 109 -22.37 6.71 -16.34
C SER A 109 -22.57 6.67 -14.82
N LEU A 110 -23.16 5.61 -14.27
CA LEU A 110 -23.35 5.45 -12.81
C LEU A 110 -22.05 5.11 -12.08
N THR A 111 -21.02 4.66 -12.79
CA THR A 111 -19.75 4.31 -12.16
C THR A 111 -18.64 5.26 -12.60
N PRO A 112 -17.76 5.68 -11.68
CA PRO A 112 -16.56 6.44 -12.05
C PRO A 112 -15.56 5.63 -12.90
N LEU A 113 -15.89 4.38 -13.21
CA LEU A 113 -15.05 3.47 -14.00
C LEU A 113 -15.39 3.47 -15.48
N GLY A 114 -16.61 3.89 -15.87
CA GLY A 114 -17.08 3.80 -17.26
C GLY A 114 -16.90 2.37 -17.83
N SER A 115 -16.44 2.27 -19.07
CA SER A 115 -16.19 0.97 -19.73
C SER A 115 -15.07 0.15 -19.09
N SER A 116 -14.23 0.74 -18.25
CA SER A 116 -13.14 0.01 -17.58
C SER A 116 -13.61 -1.00 -16.54
N ILE A 117 -14.88 -0.93 -16.14
CA ILE A 117 -15.51 -1.89 -15.22
C ILE A 117 -15.44 -3.33 -15.77
N TYR A 118 -15.48 -3.51 -17.08
CA TYR A 118 -15.38 -4.84 -17.70
C TYR A 118 -14.00 -5.51 -17.50
N ALA A 119 -12.96 -4.71 -17.33
CA ALA A 119 -11.60 -5.20 -17.09
C ALA A 119 -11.35 -5.49 -15.59
N LEU A 120 -12.19 -4.99 -14.69
CA LEU A 120 -12.02 -5.07 -13.24
C LEU A 120 -11.94 -6.52 -12.71
N PRO A 121 -12.83 -7.46 -13.12
CA PRO A 121 -12.75 -8.87 -12.68
C PRO A 121 -11.42 -9.52 -13.02
N PHE A 122 -10.92 -9.28 -14.24
CA PHE A 122 -9.62 -9.82 -14.70
C PHE A 122 -8.45 -9.22 -13.93
N PHE A 123 -8.47 -7.91 -13.68
CA PHE A 123 -7.47 -7.24 -12.87
C PHE A 123 -7.43 -7.78 -11.44
N VAL A 124 -8.60 -7.99 -10.81
CA VAL A 124 -8.74 -8.56 -9.46
C VAL A 124 -8.15 -9.96 -9.40
N LEU A 125 -8.49 -10.83 -10.35
CA LEU A 125 -7.98 -12.19 -10.44
C LEU A 125 -6.45 -12.21 -10.54
N LEU A 126 -5.91 -11.48 -11.52
CA LEU A 126 -4.48 -11.43 -11.78
C LEU A 126 -3.70 -10.80 -10.62
N SER A 127 -4.26 -9.80 -9.96
CA SER A 127 -3.65 -9.17 -8.78
C SER A 127 -3.57 -10.15 -7.61
N THR A 128 -4.62 -10.92 -7.35
CA THR A 128 -4.63 -11.94 -6.30
C THR A 128 -3.64 -13.06 -6.61
N TRP A 129 -3.60 -13.53 -7.85
CA TRP A 129 -2.65 -14.54 -8.30
C TRP A 129 -1.20 -14.06 -8.20
N TYR A 130 -0.94 -12.80 -8.59
CA TYR A 130 0.36 -12.18 -8.40
C TYR A 130 0.76 -12.15 -6.92
N ASN A 131 -0.15 -11.72 -6.03
CA ASN A 131 0.13 -11.64 -4.59
C ASN A 131 0.42 -13.03 -4.00
N ALA A 132 -0.38 -14.04 -4.33
CA ALA A 132 -0.14 -15.42 -3.90
C ALA A 132 1.22 -15.95 -4.41
N SER A 133 1.57 -15.65 -5.67
CA SER A 133 2.85 -16.02 -6.25
C SER A 133 4.03 -15.33 -5.60
N ALA A 134 3.90 -14.04 -5.29
CA ALA A 134 4.92 -13.27 -4.60
C ALA A 134 5.18 -13.80 -3.18
N LEU A 135 4.12 -14.15 -2.44
CA LEU A 135 4.22 -14.75 -1.10
C LEU A 135 4.80 -16.18 -1.14
N TRP A 136 4.53 -16.93 -2.21
CA TRP A 136 5.17 -18.22 -2.46
C TRP A 136 6.69 -18.08 -2.63
N GLU A 137 7.15 -17.14 -3.47
CA GLU A 137 8.57 -16.88 -3.67
C GLU A 137 9.24 -16.35 -2.39
N LEU A 138 8.52 -15.54 -1.60
CA LEU A 138 8.97 -15.03 -0.31
C LEU A 138 9.19 -16.17 0.69
N ARG A 139 8.24 -17.12 0.82
CA ARG A 139 8.36 -18.31 1.66
C ARG A 139 9.63 -19.10 1.34
N HIS A 140 9.91 -19.30 0.05
CA HIS A 140 11.07 -20.05 -0.43
C HIS A 140 12.37 -19.24 -0.45
N LYS A 141 12.36 -17.99 0.09
CA LYS A 141 13.51 -17.08 0.12
C LYS A 141 14.12 -16.80 -1.27
N ARG A 142 13.31 -16.90 -2.33
CA ARG A 142 13.73 -16.66 -3.71
C ARG A 142 13.68 -15.17 -4.05
N TYR A 143 14.36 -14.36 -3.28
CA TYR A 143 14.33 -12.89 -3.36
C TYR A 143 14.67 -12.33 -4.74
N LYS A 144 15.55 -13.01 -5.51
CA LYS A 144 15.90 -12.59 -6.87
C LYS A 144 14.71 -12.67 -7.85
N ILE A 145 13.88 -13.70 -7.71
CA ILE A 145 12.68 -13.86 -8.55
C ILE A 145 11.63 -12.85 -8.11
N LEU A 146 11.39 -12.72 -6.81
CA LEU A 146 10.48 -11.75 -6.24
C LEU A 146 10.83 -10.32 -6.68
N ALA A 147 12.11 -9.93 -6.61
CA ALA A 147 12.57 -8.62 -7.07
C ALA A 147 12.31 -8.40 -8.58
N LYS A 148 12.53 -9.40 -9.42
CA LYS A 148 12.21 -9.32 -10.86
C LYS A 148 10.71 -9.18 -11.11
N MET A 149 9.86 -9.93 -10.37
CA MET A 149 8.41 -9.81 -10.48
C MET A 149 7.93 -8.41 -10.06
N GLN A 150 8.47 -7.87 -8.97
CA GLN A 150 8.17 -6.51 -8.49
C GLN A 150 8.63 -5.45 -9.49
N PHE A 151 9.82 -5.60 -10.09
CA PHE A 151 10.33 -4.70 -11.11
C PHE A 151 9.44 -4.69 -12.36
N ILE A 152 9.03 -5.85 -12.87
CA ILE A 152 8.12 -5.94 -14.01
C ILE A 152 6.76 -5.32 -13.69
N LYS A 153 6.19 -5.61 -12.53
CA LYS A 153 4.92 -5.02 -12.09
C LYS A 153 5.01 -3.50 -11.91
N GLY A 154 6.12 -2.98 -11.39
CA GLY A 154 6.30 -1.55 -11.11
C GLY A 154 6.81 -0.76 -12.32
N VAL A 155 8.07 -0.96 -12.66
CA VAL A 155 8.74 -0.22 -13.75
C VAL A 155 8.19 -0.64 -15.11
N GLY A 156 7.97 -1.94 -15.32
CA GLY A 156 7.40 -2.46 -16.56
C GLY A 156 6.00 -1.92 -16.84
N ASN A 157 5.15 -1.80 -15.81
CA ASN A 157 3.83 -1.18 -15.94
C ASN A 157 3.92 0.29 -16.38
N ASN A 158 4.78 1.09 -15.75
CA ASN A 158 4.93 2.49 -16.11
C ASN A 158 5.53 2.65 -17.54
N LEU A 159 6.46 1.77 -17.91
CA LEU A 159 7.01 1.75 -19.27
C LEU A 159 5.92 1.43 -20.29
N LEU A 160 5.09 0.41 -20.04
CA LEU A 160 3.97 0.06 -20.92
C LEU A 160 2.95 1.20 -21.03
N LYS A 161 2.63 1.89 -19.93
CA LYS A 161 1.75 3.06 -19.95
C LYS A 161 2.33 4.18 -20.82
N ALA A 162 3.62 4.48 -20.67
CA ALA A 162 4.30 5.48 -21.49
C ALA A 162 4.29 5.07 -22.96
N VAL A 163 4.63 3.82 -23.31
CA VAL A 163 4.66 3.34 -24.70
C VAL A 163 3.25 3.36 -25.32
N PHE A 164 2.25 2.85 -24.61
CA PHE A 164 0.87 2.84 -25.12
C PHE A 164 0.28 4.24 -25.24
N GLY A 165 0.71 5.18 -24.38
CA GLY A 165 0.31 6.58 -24.46
C GLY A 165 0.76 7.28 -25.74
N PHE A 166 1.86 6.84 -26.37
CA PHE A 166 2.27 7.34 -27.70
C PHE A 166 1.38 6.83 -28.83
N VAL A 167 0.73 5.67 -28.64
CA VAL A 167 -0.20 5.12 -29.64
C VAL A 167 -1.61 5.67 -29.44
N ALA A 168 -2.12 5.61 -28.21
CA ALA A 168 -3.43 6.12 -27.85
C ALA A 168 -3.47 6.41 -26.34
N ALA A 169 -3.59 7.68 -25.95
CA ALA A 169 -3.64 8.12 -24.56
C ALA A 169 -5.05 7.94 -23.98
N THR A 170 -5.52 6.70 -23.87
CA THR A 170 -6.85 6.35 -23.38
C THR A 170 -6.80 5.55 -22.10
N ILE A 171 -7.93 5.45 -21.39
CA ILE A 171 -8.05 4.58 -20.20
C ILE A 171 -7.81 3.10 -20.57
N GLY A 172 -8.20 2.67 -21.76
CA GLY A 172 -7.92 1.31 -22.23
C GLY A 172 -6.43 1.00 -22.28
N SER A 173 -5.61 1.95 -22.74
CA SER A 173 -4.15 1.83 -22.76
C SER A 173 -3.56 1.70 -21.35
N LEU A 174 -4.04 2.48 -20.39
CA LEU A 174 -3.58 2.41 -18.98
C LEU A 174 -3.94 1.08 -18.32
N ILE A 175 -5.17 0.60 -18.55
CA ILE A 175 -5.64 -0.67 -17.96
C ILE A 175 -4.95 -1.86 -18.63
N THR A 176 -4.79 -1.83 -19.95
CA THR A 176 -4.06 -2.88 -20.68
C THR A 176 -2.61 -2.98 -20.20
N ALA A 177 -1.92 -1.85 -20.01
CA ALA A 177 -0.59 -1.83 -19.42
C ALA A 177 -0.56 -2.45 -18.01
N GLN A 178 -1.58 -2.14 -17.19
CA GLN A 178 -1.70 -2.67 -15.84
C GLN A 178 -1.89 -4.20 -15.84
N ILE A 179 -2.77 -4.70 -16.68
CA ILE A 179 -3.05 -6.14 -16.84
C ILE A 179 -1.82 -6.85 -17.42
N LEU A 180 -1.24 -6.33 -18.50
CA LEU A 180 -0.10 -6.94 -19.17
C LEU A 180 1.13 -7.02 -18.26
N SER A 181 1.36 -5.99 -17.42
CA SER A 181 2.45 -6.01 -16.45
C SER A 181 2.30 -7.12 -15.41
N LEU A 182 1.08 -7.44 -14.99
CA LEU A 182 0.79 -8.57 -14.11
C LEU A 182 1.02 -9.91 -14.84
N VAL A 183 0.47 -10.06 -16.05
CA VAL A 183 0.64 -11.27 -16.86
C VAL A 183 2.11 -11.56 -17.14
N ALA A 184 2.92 -10.54 -17.43
CA ALA A 184 4.35 -10.68 -17.69
C ALA A 184 5.16 -11.23 -16.49
N THR A 185 4.62 -11.23 -15.29
CA THR A 185 5.28 -11.83 -14.11
C THR A 185 5.13 -13.35 -14.06
N PHE A 186 4.08 -13.93 -14.62
CA PHE A 186 3.78 -15.36 -14.49
C PHE A 186 4.79 -16.32 -15.11
N PRO A 187 5.45 -16.04 -16.24
CA PRO A 187 6.49 -16.92 -16.77
C PRO A 187 7.65 -17.14 -15.79
N LEU A 188 8.02 -16.10 -15.03
CA LEU A 188 9.06 -16.20 -13.99
C LEU A 188 8.61 -17.10 -12.85
N PHE A 189 7.37 -16.94 -12.42
CA PHE A 189 6.77 -17.73 -11.36
C PHE A 189 6.59 -19.20 -11.76
N PHE A 190 6.03 -19.50 -12.93
CA PHE A 190 5.85 -20.89 -13.39
C PHE A 190 7.16 -21.66 -13.58
N ARG A 191 8.23 -20.96 -14.03
CA ARG A 191 9.57 -21.57 -14.07
C ARG A 191 10.09 -21.92 -12.67
N SER A 192 9.77 -21.09 -11.67
CA SER A 192 10.15 -21.32 -10.30
C SER A 192 9.36 -22.47 -9.68
N LEU A 193 8.05 -22.55 -9.91
CA LEU A 193 7.19 -23.62 -9.43
C LEU A 193 7.65 -25.01 -9.93
N LYS A 194 7.98 -25.13 -11.21
CA LYS A 194 8.44 -26.39 -11.79
C LYS A 194 9.73 -26.91 -11.13
N LYS A 195 10.57 -26.03 -10.58
CA LYS A 195 11.83 -26.41 -9.90
C LYS A 195 11.65 -26.86 -8.45
N GLY A 196 10.49 -26.60 -7.84
CA GLY A 196 10.29 -26.78 -6.39
C GLY A 196 9.18 -27.73 -5.96
N SER A 197 8.31 -28.19 -6.84
CA SER A 197 7.08 -28.85 -6.43
C SER A 197 7.08 -30.35 -6.75
N LYS A 198 7.61 -31.14 -5.80
CA LYS A 198 7.25 -32.56 -5.60
C LYS A 198 6.68 -32.75 -4.19
N ALA A 199 5.85 -31.84 -3.69
CA ALA A 199 5.18 -32.09 -2.42
C ALA A 199 4.03 -33.09 -2.63
N PRO A 200 3.94 -34.16 -1.84
CA PRO A 200 2.81 -35.06 -1.89
C PRO A 200 1.53 -34.33 -1.51
N LYS A 201 0.47 -34.50 -2.30
CA LYS A 201 -0.85 -33.92 -2.05
C LYS A 201 -1.56 -34.68 -0.92
N THR A 202 -1.11 -34.60 0.28
CA THR A 202 -1.66 -35.38 1.41
C THR A 202 -2.70 -34.64 2.24
N THR A 203 -2.73 -33.31 2.18
CA THR A 203 -3.66 -32.50 2.98
C THR A 203 -4.92 -32.11 2.22
N SER A 204 -6.10 -32.39 2.80
CA SER A 204 -7.38 -32.00 2.19
C SER A 204 -7.57 -30.47 2.24
N LEU A 205 -8.15 -29.88 1.17
CA LEU A 205 -8.47 -28.44 1.10
C LEU A 205 -9.32 -27.99 2.27
N GLY A 206 -10.32 -28.81 2.69
CA GLY A 206 -11.23 -28.46 3.80
C GLY A 206 -10.54 -28.41 5.16
N SER A 207 -9.59 -29.31 5.43
CA SER A 207 -8.87 -29.33 6.71
C SER A 207 -7.94 -28.11 6.83
N VAL A 208 -7.25 -27.74 5.75
CA VAL A 208 -6.38 -26.56 5.72
C VAL A 208 -7.20 -25.27 5.80
N ALA A 209 -8.32 -25.18 5.07
CA ALA A 209 -9.23 -24.03 5.16
C ALA A 209 -9.75 -23.82 6.58
N LYS A 210 -10.12 -24.92 7.28
CA LYS A 210 -10.58 -24.87 8.69
C LYS A 210 -9.47 -24.46 9.64
N LYS A 211 -8.26 -24.99 9.46
CA LYS A 211 -7.08 -24.67 10.29
C LYS A 211 -6.71 -23.18 10.18
N TYR A 212 -6.72 -22.62 8.97
CA TYR A 212 -6.34 -21.25 8.69
C TYR A 212 -7.52 -20.27 8.56
N ARG A 213 -8.71 -20.63 9.09
CA ARG A 213 -9.94 -19.81 9.05
C ARG A 213 -9.81 -18.41 9.66
N GLY A 214 -8.78 -18.18 10.44
CA GLY A 214 -8.48 -16.85 10.99
C GLY A 214 -8.23 -15.80 9.92
N PHE A 215 -7.59 -16.17 8.80
CA PHE A 215 -7.31 -15.23 7.71
C PHE A 215 -8.58 -14.66 7.06
N PRO A 216 -9.56 -15.46 6.59
CA PRO A 216 -10.79 -14.89 6.07
C PRO A 216 -11.62 -14.17 7.13
N ARG A 217 -11.63 -14.64 8.39
CA ARG A 217 -12.51 -14.08 9.44
C ARG A 217 -12.02 -12.72 9.95
N TYR A 218 -10.73 -12.55 10.14
CA TYR A 218 -10.14 -11.34 10.74
C TYR A 218 -9.24 -10.60 9.77
N GLY A 219 -8.47 -11.33 8.97
CA GLY A 219 -7.50 -10.74 8.04
C GLY A 219 -8.15 -9.95 6.90
N ILE A 220 -9.33 -10.36 6.39
CA ILE A 220 -10.06 -9.58 5.38
C ILE A 220 -10.49 -8.24 5.98
N VAL A 221 -11.13 -8.25 7.16
CA VAL A 221 -11.66 -7.03 7.80
C VAL A 221 -10.53 -6.04 8.05
N GLN A 222 -9.43 -6.51 8.65
CA GLN A 222 -8.25 -5.67 8.90
C GLN A 222 -7.70 -5.07 7.61
N ALA A 223 -7.50 -5.89 6.58
CA ALA A 223 -6.93 -5.43 5.32
C ALA A 223 -7.86 -4.50 4.53
N LEU A 224 -9.18 -4.69 4.63
CA LEU A 224 -10.15 -3.77 4.04
C LEU A 224 -10.11 -2.41 4.74
N ILE A 225 -10.04 -2.37 6.07
CA ILE A 225 -9.89 -1.12 6.83
C ILE A 225 -8.60 -0.40 6.41
N ASP A 226 -7.46 -1.09 6.42
CA ASP A 226 -6.17 -0.52 6.02
C ASP A 226 -6.20 0.04 4.59
N ASN A 227 -6.82 -0.68 3.66
CA ASN A 227 -6.93 -0.25 2.26
C ASN A 227 -7.91 0.91 2.09
N LEU A 228 -9.04 0.88 2.80
CA LEU A 228 -10.03 1.97 2.79
C LEU A 228 -9.43 3.27 3.31
N LEU A 229 -8.73 3.27 4.45
CA LEU A 229 -8.01 4.44 4.97
C LEU A 229 -7.07 5.05 3.92
N GLY A 230 -6.48 4.22 3.04
CA GLY A 230 -5.60 4.66 1.98
C GLY A 230 -6.28 5.17 0.71
N SER A 231 -7.50 4.72 0.42
CA SER A 231 -8.18 4.91 -0.86
C SER A 231 -9.55 5.58 -0.76
N LEU A 232 -10.05 5.80 0.46
CA LEU A 232 -11.42 6.32 0.71
C LEU A 232 -11.68 7.62 -0.05
N LEU A 233 -10.75 8.58 0.02
CA LEU A 233 -10.90 9.85 -0.67
C LEU A 233 -11.01 9.66 -2.19
N VAL A 234 -10.17 8.81 -2.79
CA VAL A 234 -10.22 8.51 -4.23
C VAL A 234 -11.55 7.90 -4.64
N LEU A 235 -12.16 7.09 -3.76
CA LEU A 235 -13.45 6.44 -4.00
C LEU A 235 -14.64 7.39 -3.83
N MET A 236 -14.56 8.33 -2.88
CA MET A 236 -15.67 9.23 -2.54
C MET A 236 -15.68 10.51 -3.40
N LEU A 237 -14.49 10.99 -3.80
CA LEU A 237 -14.34 12.27 -4.51
C LEU A 237 -15.18 12.38 -5.80
N PRO A 238 -15.32 11.31 -6.64
CA PRO A 238 -16.12 11.37 -7.85
C PRO A 238 -17.60 11.64 -7.60
N LEU A 239 -18.10 11.33 -6.41
CA LEU A 239 -19.51 11.49 -6.04
C LEU A 239 -19.92 12.98 -5.94
N ARG A 240 -18.96 13.88 -5.72
CA ARG A 240 -19.23 15.30 -5.48
C ARG A 240 -18.53 16.23 -6.47
N TYR A 241 -17.27 15.96 -6.79
CA TYR A 241 -16.45 16.90 -7.56
C TYR A 241 -16.19 16.47 -8.99
N GLY A 242 -16.05 15.18 -9.27
CA GLY A 242 -15.85 14.66 -10.62
C GLY A 242 -14.55 13.86 -10.80
N LEU A 243 -14.32 13.39 -12.03
CA LEU A 243 -13.19 12.52 -12.34
C LEU A 243 -11.88 13.27 -12.55
N ALA A 244 -11.93 14.53 -12.99
CA ALA A 244 -10.74 15.34 -13.15
C ALA A 244 -10.05 15.59 -11.80
N GLU A 245 -10.83 15.89 -10.76
CA GLU A 245 -10.36 16.09 -9.38
C GLU A 245 -9.75 14.81 -8.79
N VAL A 246 -10.35 13.66 -9.10
CA VAL A 246 -9.75 12.34 -8.77
C VAL A 246 -8.42 12.16 -9.51
N GLY A 247 -8.32 12.64 -10.75
CA GLY A 247 -7.09 12.63 -11.53
C GLY A 247 -6.00 13.47 -10.89
N TYR A 248 -6.32 14.68 -10.46
CA TYR A 248 -5.37 15.53 -9.70
C TYR A 248 -4.91 14.87 -8.42
N LEU A 249 -5.83 14.26 -7.66
CA LEU A 249 -5.49 13.52 -6.45
C LEU A 249 -4.62 12.30 -6.75
N THR A 250 -4.95 11.53 -7.79
CA THR A 250 -4.20 10.34 -8.20
C THR A 250 -2.76 10.70 -8.59
N MET A 251 -2.58 11.80 -9.35
CA MET A 251 -1.26 12.30 -9.71
C MET A 251 -0.48 12.76 -8.48
N ALA A 252 -1.11 13.50 -7.55
CA ALA A 252 -0.48 13.93 -6.30
C ALA A 252 -0.01 12.75 -5.45
N ILE A 253 -0.82 11.68 -5.35
CA ILE A 253 -0.44 10.43 -4.65
C ILE A 253 0.76 9.78 -5.32
N MET A 254 0.79 9.72 -6.65
CA MET A 254 1.91 9.11 -7.39
C MET A 254 3.20 9.91 -7.23
N LEU A 255 3.12 11.23 -7.18
CA LEU A 255 4.27 12.12 -7.05
C LEU A 255 4.84 12.16 -5.61
N ALA A 256 3.98 12.27 -4.60
CA ALA A 256 4.39 12.52 -3.22
C ALA A 256 4.32 11.26 -2.33
N ARG A 257 3.15 10.61 -2.27
CA ARG A 257 2.90 9.55 -1.29
C ARG A 257 3.62 8.24 -1.61
N ARG A 258 3.61 7.82 -2.88
CA ARG A 258 4.20 6.54 -3.29
C ARG A 258 5.71 6.44 -3.04
N PRO A 259 6.55 7.43 -3.38
CA PRO A 259 7.97 7.39 -3.07
C PRO A 259 8.26 7.28 -1.57
N LEU A 260 7.53 8.05 -0.76
CA LEU A 260 7.68 8.02 0.71
C LEU A 260 7.28 6.67 1.30
N GLN A 261 6.19 6.07 0.80
CA GLN A 261 5.69 4.78 1.26
C GLN A 261 6.73 3.67 1.04
N LEU A 262 7.40 3.63 -0.12
CA LEU A 262 8.45 2.64 -0.40
C LEU A 262 9.64 2.75 0.57
N VAL A 263 10.05 3.97 0.93
CA VAL A 263 11.10 4.19 1.93
C VAL A 263 10.63 3.72 3.30
N ALA A 264 9.39 4.05 3.68
CA ALA A 264 8.82 3.68 4.97
C ALA A 264 8.68 2.16 5.13
N GLU A 265 8.24 1.43 4.10
CA GLU A 265 8.13 -0.04 4.11
C GLU A 265 9.48 -0.72 4.35
N ASN A 266 10.54 -0.25 3.69
CA ASN A 266 11.89 -0.79 3.90
C ASN A 266 12.40 -0.53 5.32
N LEU A 267 12.20 0.67 5.85
CA LEU A 267 12.57 1.01 7.22
C LEU A 267 11.74 0.26 8.25
N SER A 268 10.45 0.07 8.00
CA SER A 268 9.55 -0.68 8.87
C SER A 268 10.06 -2.09 9.14
N ASN A 269 10.53 -2.80 8.10
CA ASN A 269 11.08 -4.15 8.25
C ASN A 269 12.32 -4.17 9.16
N VAL A 270 13.21 -3.19 9.03
CA VAL A 270 14.44 -3.09 9.86
C VAL A 270 14.09 -2.75 11.31
N TYR A 271 13.17 -1.80 11.52
CA TYR A 271 12.73 -1.41 12.86
C TYR A 271 11.93 -2.51 13.54
N PHE A 272 11.08 -3.24 12.81
CA PHE A 272 10.35 -4.39 13.32
C PHE A 272 11.28 -5.43 13.92
N GLN A 273 12.30 -5.84 13.17
CA GLN A 273 13.29 -6.80 13.65
C GLN A 273 13.97 -6.31 14.93
N ARG A 274 14.45 -5.05 14.92
CA ARG A 274 15.14 -4.48 16.08
C ARG A 274 14.26 -4.33 17.31
N LEU A 275 13.06 -3.82 17.14
CA LEU A 275 12.12 -3.67 18.25
C LEU A 275 11.77 -5.03 18.84
N SER A 276 11.54 -6.04 17.99
CA SER A 276 11.28 -7.41 18.43
C SER A 276 12.46 -8.01 19.21
N GLU A 277 13.70 -7.80 18.75
CA GLU A 277 14.91 -8.23 19.44
C GLU A 277 15.06 -7.54 20.81
N CYS A 278 14.87 -6.21 20.86
CA CYS A 278 14.93 -5.46 22.12
C CYS A 278 13.88 -5.96 23.11
N VAL A 279 12.63 -6.15 22.65
CA VAL A 279 11.55 -6.62 23.52
C VAL A 279 11.81 -8.04 24.01
N SER A 280 12.29 -8.95 23.17
CA SER A 280 12.63 -10.34 23.56
C SER A 280 13.77 -10.40 24.59
N GLN A 281 14.73 -9.48 24.51
CA GLN A 281 15.87 -9.36 25.42
C GLN A 281 15.57 -8.45 26.64
N ARG A 282 14.33 -7.95 26.78
CA ARG A 282 13.92 -7.00 27.83
C ARG A 282 14.78 -5.73 27.87
N LEU A 283 15.20 -5.25 26.71
CA LEU A 283 15.97 -4.02 26.57
C LEU A 283 15.04 -2.81 26.38
N PRO A 284 15.45 -1.59 26.79
CA PRO A 284 14.64 -0.38 26.59
C PRO A 284 14.52 -0.04 25.10
N ILE A 285 13.30 0.27 24.64
CA ILE A 285 12.99 0.66 23.26
C ILE A 285 12.75 2.14 23.09
N ARG A 286 12.59 2.87 24.20
CA ARG A 286 12.28 4.32 24.22
C ARG A 286 13.30 5.13 23.42
N GLN A 287 14.58 4.91 23.67
CA GLN A 287 15.65 5.65 22.97
C GLN A 287 15.61 5.41 21.46
N LEU A 288 15.31 4.18 21.02
CA LEU A 288 15.20 3.81 19.61
C LEU A 288 14.00 4.53 18.95
N ALA A 289 12.83 4.51 19.62
CA ALA A 289 11.62 5.17 19.12
C ALA A 289 11.76 6.69 19.06
N TYR A 290 12.32 7.33 20.11
CA TYR A 290 12.56 8.77 20.11
C TYR A 290 13.65 9.21 19.13
N LYS A 291 14.69 8.39 18.90
CA LYS A 291 15.70 8.65 17.88
C LYS A 291 15.10 8.60 16.48
N LEU A 292 14.21 7.64 16.21
CA LEU A 292 13.46 7.59 14.98
C LEU A 292 12.62 8.86 14.78
N LEU A 293 11.80 9.20 15.78
CA LEU A 293 10.97 10.41 15.76
C LEU A 293 11.82 11.66 15.48
N ARG A 294 12.86 11.89 16.28
CA ARG A 294 13.72 13.08 16.13
C ARG A 294 14.38 13.15 14.76
N ASN A 295 14.97 12.05 14.29
CA ASN A 295 15.67 12.05 13.00
C ASN A 295 14.71 12.26 11.83
N THR A 296 13.51 11.66 11.89
CA THR A 296 12.47 11.90 10.90
C THR A 296 12.04 13.35 10.88
N LEU A 297 11.77 13.96 12.05
CA LEU A 297 11.35 15.37 12.12
C LEU A 297 12.44 16.33 11.63
N ILE A 298 13.70 16.10 12.01
CA ILE A 298 14.85 16.94 11.58
C ILE A 298 15.01 16.92 10.06
N ILE A 299 14.72 15.78 9.39
CA ILE A 299 14.86 15.67 7.94
C ILE A 299 13.59 16.13 7.23
N SER A 300 12.42 15.67 7.69
CA SER A 300 11.18 15.85 6.95
C SER A 300 10.58 17.25 7.06
N ILE A 301 10.74 17.93 8.23
CA ILE A 301 10.21 19.30 8.37
C ILE A 301 10.92 20.29 7.44
N PRO A 302 12.28 20.40 7.42
CA PRO A 302 12.95 21.27 6.45
C PRO A 302 12.67 20.87 5.00
N THR A 303 12.62 19.54 4.71
CA THR A 303 12.29 19.05 3.37
C THR A 303 10.88 19.50 2.95
N ALA A 304 9.88 19.38 3.83
CA ALA A 304 8.51 19.80 3.54
C ALA A 304 8.42 21.33 3.34
N LEU A 305 9.11 22.11 4.19
CA LEU A 305 9.16 23.58 4.06
C LEU A 305 9.84 24.04 2.76
N LEU A 306 10.86 23.33 2.30
CA LEU A 306 11.52 23.63 1.02
C LEU A 306 10.68 23.16 -0.16
N LEU A 307 10.04 21.98 -0.06
CA LEU A 307 9.22 21.44 -1.15
C LEU A 307 7.92 22.22 -1.35
N ALA A 308 7.30 22.72 -0.30
CA ALA A 308 6.01 23.40 -0.41
C ALA A 308 6.01 24.55 -1.42
N PRO A 309 6.94 25.54 -1.38
CA PRO A 309 6.97 26.64 -2.35
C PRO A 309 7.47 26.20 -3.73
N VAL A 310 8.23 25.11 -3.83
CA VAL A 310 8.85 24.64 -5.09
C VAL A 310 7.95 23.60 -5.78
N ALA A 311 7.00 22.98 -5.07
CA ALA A 311 6.14 21.93 -5.62
C ALA A 311 5.37 22.34 -6.88
N PRO A 312 4.76 23.53 -7.00
CA PRO A 312 4.08 23.95 -8.23
C PRO A 312 5.04 23.97 -9.42
N TYR A 313 6.24 24.51 -9.25
CA TYR A 313 7.26 24.54 -10.29
C TYR A 313 7.74 23.14 -10.68
N LEU A 314 8.01 22.28 -9.69
CA LEU A 314 8.44 20.90 -9.95
C LEU A 314 7.37 20.08 -10.66
N VAL A 315 6.11 20.22 -10.27
CA VAL A 315 4.99 19.50 -10.91
C VAL A 315 4.83 19.99 -12.35
N SER A 316 4.82 21.30 -12.60
CA SER A 316 4.77 21.87 -13.94
C SER A 316 5.93 21.37 -14.81
N LEU A 317 7.15 21.41 -14.29
CA LEU A 317 8.35 20.95 -15.00
C LEU A 317 8.30 19.44 -15.31
N VAL A 318 7.87 18.62 -14.37
CA VAL A 318 7.91 17.15 -14.50
C VAL A 318 6.74 16.64 -15.32
N VAL A 319 5.51 16.94 -14.95
CA VAL A 319 4.29 16.35 -15.55
C VAL A 319 3.52 17.32 -16.45
N GLY A 320 3.82 18.63 -16.40
CA GLY A 320 3.22 19.68 -17.21
C GLY A 320 2.20 20.54 -16.44
N ASP A 321 1.94 21.76 -17.00
CA ASP A 321 1.10 22.79 -16.35
C ASP A 321 -0.33 22.37 -16.07
N LYS A 322 -0.88 21.48 -16.87
CA LYS A 322 -2.23 20.93 -16.65
C LYS A 322 -2.40 20.21 -15.31
N TRP A 323 -1.29 19.90 -14.61
CA TRP A 323 -1.26 19.24 -13.30
C TRP A 323 -1.00 20.19 -12.12
N LEU A 324 -1.04 21.51 -12.34
CA LEU A 324 -0.86 22.49 -11.26
C LEU A 324 -1.84 22.29 -10.09
N PRO A 325 -3.13 21.91 -10.26
CA PRO A 325 -3.97 21.57 -9.13
C PRO A 325 -3.45 20.39 -8.30
N SER A 326 -2.76 19.42 -8.93
CA SER A 326 -2.11 18.34 -8.19
C SER A 326 -0.97 18.85 -7.30
N ALA A 327 -0.28 19.91 -7.69
CA ALA A 327 0.76 20.52 -6.86
C ALA A 327 0.18 21.13 -5.58
N HIS A 328 -0.99 21.78 -5.67
CA HIS A 328 -1.74 22.23 -4.49
C HIS A 328 -2.06 21.09 -3.54
N ILE A 329 -2.55 19.97 -4.08
CA ILE A 329 -2.83 18.77 -3.28
C ILE A 329 -1.55 18.25 -2.62
N VAL A 330 -0.42 18.20 -3.35
CA VAL A 330 0.89 17.79 -2.80
C VAL A 330 1.29 18.66 -1.62
N VAL A 331 1.18 19.99 -1.74
CA VAL A 331 1.52 20.93 -0.66
C VAL A 331 0.71 20.63 0.61
N TRP A 332 -0.60 20.48 0.49
CA TRP A 332 -1.48 20.20 1.64
C TRP A 332 -1.31 18.76 2.18
N MET A 333 -0.77 17.85 1.37
CA MET A 333 -0.45 16.49 1.77
C MET A 333 0.84 16.40 2.63
N LEU A 334 1.78 17.36 2.50
CA LEU A 334 3.07 17.32 3.20
C LEU A 334 2.95 17.20 4.72
N PRO A 335 2.09 17.97 5.43
CA PRO A 335 1.92 17.84 6.88
C PRO A 335 1.52 16.43 7.33
N MET A 336 0.64 15.76 6.55
CA MET A 336 0.22 14.39 6.82
C MET A 336 1.33 13.37 6.56
N CYS A 337 2.19 13.60 5.56
CA CYS A 337 3.22 12.65 5.17
C CYS A 337 4.19 12.33 6.31
N ILE A 338 4.48 13.29 7.19
CA ILE A 338 5.45 13.16 8.30
C ILE A 338 4.95 12.15 9.34
N PRO A 339 3.79 12.35 10.00
CA PRO A 339 3.28 11.38 10.96
C PRO A 339 2.91 10.05 10.31
N ASN A 340 2.40 10.03 9.07
CA ASN A 340 2.11 8.80 8.34
C ASN A 340 3.36 7.95 8.10
N PHE A 341 4.49 8.57 7.76
CA PHE A 341 5.78 7.88 7.62
C PHE A 341 6.20 7.21 8.95
N LEU A 342 6.09 7.91 10.07
CA LEU A 342 6.41 7.37 11.40
C LEU A 342 5.44 6.24 11.80
N ASN A 343 4.15 6.44 11.54
CA ASN A 343 3.11 5.46 11.81
C ASN A 343 3.36 4.16 11.05
N SER A 344 3.75 4.23 9.77
CA SER A 344 4.01 3.04 8.96
C SER A 344 5.19 2.20 9.48
N ILE A 345 6.13 2.82 10.20
CA ILE A 345 7.24 2.11 10.85
C ILE A 345 6.82 1.57 12.22
N LEU A 346 6.12 2.35 13.03
CA LEU A 346 5.75 1.99 14.40
C LEU A 346 4.47 1.14 14.48
N ASN A 347 3.70 1.02 13.41
CA ASN A 347 2.48 0.18 13.34
C ASN A 347 2.76 -1.32 13.57
N THR A 348 4.01 -1.70 13.66
CA THR A 348 4.46 -3.04 14.06
C THR A 348 4.41 -3.28 15.58
N LEU A 349 4.37 -2.21 16.40
CA LEU A 349 4.34 -2.32 17.86
C LEU A 349 3.13 -3.10 18.41
N PRO A 350 1.89 -2.87 17.95
CA PRO A 350 0.74 -3.68 18.36
C PRO A 350 0.90 -5.17 18.10
N ASP A 351 1.63 -5.57 17.06
CA ASP A 351 1.91 -6.97 16.75
C ASP A 351 2.92 -7.56 17.71
N ILE A 352 3.99 -6.81 18.00
CA ILE A 352 5.04 -7.22 18.96
C ILE A 352 4.46 -7.43 20.36
N PHE A 353 3.51 -6.58 20.77
CA PHE A 353 2.86 -6.65 22.09
C PHE A 353 1.55 -7.45 22.13
N ALA A 354 1.18 -8.14 21.05
CA ALA A 354 -0.06 -8.92 20.91
C ALA A 354 -1.36 -8.09 21.16
N HIS A 355 -1.35 -6.80 20.75
CA HIS A 355 -2.46 -5.87 20.90
C HIS A 355 -3.17 -5.53 19.57
N GLN A 356 -3.20 -6.48 18.62
CA GLN A 356 -3.80 -6.31 17.28
C GLN A 356 -5.26 -5.84 17.33
N ARG A 357 -6.02 -6.32 18.33
CA ARG A 357 -7.43 -5.92 18.50
C ARG A 357 -7.58 -4.43 18.81
N GLN A 358 -6.70 -3.88 19.64
CA GLN A 358 -6.71 -2.44 19.95
C GLN A 358 -6.34 -1.61 18.74
N ASN A 359 -5.36 -2.09 17.95
CA ASN A 359 -4.96 -1.46 16.70
C ASN A 359 -6.10 -1.44 15.68
N MET A 360 -6.79 -2.55 15.50
CA MET A 360 -7.96 -2.65 14.62
C MET A 360 -9.05 -1.64 15.01
N TRP A 361 -9.37 -1.52 16.31
CA TRP A 361 -10.37 -0.56 16.74
C TRP A 361 -9.94 0.90 16.55
N ALA A 362 -8.65 1.22 16.77
CA ALA A 362 -8.13 2.55 16.47
C ALA A 362 -8.32 2.89 14.98
N GLN A 363 -8.00 1.96 14.08
CA GLN A 363 -8.18 2.15 12.65
C GLN A 363 -9.67 2.23 12.23
N VAL A 364 -10.57 1.50 12.89
CA VAL A 364 -12.02 1.65 12.68
C VAL A 364 -12.49 3.06 13.06
N VAL A 365 -12.01 3.58 14.19
CA VAL A 365 -12.33 4.96 14.62
C VAL A 365 -11.82 5.96 13.58
N MET A 366 -10.59 5.81 13.10
CA MET A 366 -10.03 6.65 12.04
C MET A 366 -10.91 6.60 10.78
N LEU A 367 -11.28 5.40 10.32
CA LEU A 367 -12.14 5.24 9.14
C LEU A 367 -13.50 5.94 9.30
N VAL A 368 -14.11 5.85 10.48
CA VAL A 368 -15.39 6.53 10.77
C VAL A 368 -15.20 8.04 10.76
N LEU A 369 -14.10 8.54 11.33
CA LEU A 369 -13.77 9.96 11.31
C LEU A 369 -13.50 10.47 9.90
N ASP A 370 -12.76 9.71 9.07
CA ASP A 370 -12.51 10.04 7.67
C ASP A 370 -13.82 10.16 6.88
N VAL A 371 -14.73 9.19 7.03
CA VAL A 371 -16.05 9.25 6.39
C VAL A 371 -16.84 10.48 6.83
N ALA A 372 -16.84 10.78 8.14
CA ALA A 372 -17.55 11.93 8.68
C ALA A 372 -16.98 13.26 8.16
N VAL A 373 -15.66 13.38 8.11
CA VAL A 373 -14.98 14.57 7.60
C VAL A 373 -15.18 14.76 6.11
N ILE A 374 -15.15 13.68 5.32
CA ILE A 374 -15.47 13.73 3.89
C ILE A 374 -16.93 14.17 3.69
N ALA A 375 -17.87 13.56 4.41
CA ALA A 375 -19.29 13.92 4.31
C ALA A 375 -19.53 15.38 4.69
N LEU A 376 -18.95 15.85 5.79
CA LEU A 376 -19.03 17.25 6.22
C LEU A 376 -18.39 18.17 5.20
N GLY A 377 -17.22 17.84 4.71
CA GLY A 377 -16.48 18.65 3.74
C GLY A 377 -17.22 18.77 2.41
N PHE A 378 -17.88 17.70 1.94
CA PHE A 378 -18.69 17.72 0.71
C PHE A 378 -19.92 18.64 0.80
N THR A 379 -20.45 18.87 2.01
CA THR A 379 -21.58 19.78 2.20
C THR A 379 -21.15 21.24 2.35
N LEU A 380 -19.95 21.50 2.89
CA LEU A 380 -19.53 22.84 3.29
C LEU A 380 -18.57 23.51 2.31
N PHE A 381 -17.81 22.75 1.53
CA PHE A 381 -16.68 23.29 0.80
C PHE A 381 -16.70 22.94 -0.69
N ASP A 382 -16.14 23.85 -1.50
CA ASP A 382 -15.69 23.59 -2.86
C ASP A 382 -14.40 22.77 -2.82
N PHE A 383 -13.98 22.20 -3.94
CA PHE A 383 -12.80 21.35 -4.04
C PHE A 383 -11.54 22.01 -3.48
N ASP A 384 -11.27 23.27 -3.84
CA ASP A 384 -10.06 23.99 -3.43
C ASP A 384 -9.98 24.22 -1.90
N ARG A 385 -11.12 24.39 -1.22
CA ARG A 385 -11.20 24.53 0.23
C ARG A 385 -11.30 23.19 0.94
N PHE A 386 -11.90 22.20 0.29
CA PHE A 386 -12.03 20.85 0.82
C PHE A 386 -10.68 20.18 0.99
N ILE A 387 -9.76 20.29 0.03
CA ILE A 387 -8.45 19.64 0.06
C ILE A 387 -7.61 20.08 1.29
N PRO A 388 -7.42 21.38 1.57
CA PRO A 388 -6.76 21.85 2.78
C PRO A 388 -7.42 21.33 4.06
N PHE A 389 -8.75 21.47 4.15
CA PHE A 389 -9.52 21.02 5.30
C PHE A 389 -9.30 19.53 5.58
N PHE A 390 -9.45 18.69 4.55
CA PHE A 390 -9.28 17.24 4.66
C PHE A 390 -7.86 16.87 5.08
N TYR A 391 -6.82 17.37 4.41
CA TYR A 391 -5.45 16.98 4.71
C TYR A 391 -4.92 17.52 6.04
N LEU A 392 -5.39 18.66 6.49
CA LEU A 392 -5.09 19.14 7.86
C LEU A 392 -5.73 18.24 8.91
N PHE A 393 -6.99 17.83 8.69
CA PHE A 393 -7.65 16.89 9.58
C PHE A 393 -6.89 15.55 9.62
N ILE A 394 -6.57 14.96 8.46
CA ILE A 394 -5.79 13.72 8.39
C ILE A 394 -4.43 13.86 9.05
N ALA A 395 -3.75 15.01 8.92
CA ALA A 395 -2.48 15.24 9.61
C ALA A 395 -2.64 15.17 11.14
N LEU A 396 -3.70 15.79 11.70
CA LEU A 396 -4.01 15.74 13.13
C LEU A 396 -4.37 14.32 13.58
N GLU A 397 -5.17 13.62 12.80
CA GLU A 397 -5.54 12.23 13.04
C GLU A 397 -4.32 11.31 13.07
N GLN A 398 -3.41 11.46 12.10
CA GLN A 398 -2.16 10.69 12.04
C GLN A 398 -1.23 10.99 13.23
N VAL A 399 -1.22 12.23 13.74
CA VAL A 399 -0.54 12.56 15.00
C VAL A 399 -1.21 11.87 16.19
N GLY A 400 -2.54 11.86 16.25
CA GLY A 400 -3.30 11.13 17.27
C GLY A 400 -2.97 9.63 17.27
N TYR A 401 -2.92 9.03 16.07
CA TYR A 401 -2.53 7.64 15.92
C TYR A 401 -1.06 7.39 16.31
N LEU A 402 -0.16 8.31 16.01
CA LEU A 402 1.24 8.25 16.47
C LEU A 402 1.33 8.23 18.00
N LEU A 403 0.57 9.07 18.68
CA LEU A 403 0.51 9.10 20.15
C LEU A 403 -0.05 7.79 20.71
N PHE A 404 -1.07 7.21 20.05
CA PHE A 404 -1.58 5.89 20.40
C PHE A 404 -0.49 4.80 20.28
N LEU A 405 0.33 4.81 19.23
CA LEU A 405 1.45 3.88 19.07
C LEU A 405 2.55 4.11 20.12
N PHE A 406 2.86 5.35 20.47
CA PHE A 406 3.82 5.67 21.55
C PHE A 406 3.35 5.21 22.93
N ARG A 407 2.04 5.07 23.16
CA ARG A 407 1.49 4.50 24.39
C ARG A 407 2.07 3.11 24.69
N PHE A 408 2.29 2.28 23.64
CA PHE A 408 2.89 0.95 23.81
C PHE A 408 4.35 1.05 24.25
N VAL A 409 5.10 2.00 23.71
CA VAL A 409 6.48 2.27 24.14
C VAL A 409 6.51 2.68 25.61
N TRP A 410 5.67 3.61 26.03
CA TRP A 410 5.63 4.09 27.42
C TRP A 410 5.17 3.02 28.41
N HIS A 411 4.18 2.21 28.02
CA HIS A 411 3.71 1.12 28.86
C HIS A 411 4.79 0.07 29.08
N TYR A 412 5.48 -0.33 28.01
CA TYR A 412 6.58 -1.29 28.09
C TYR A 412 7.73 -0.78 28.98
N GLU A 413 8.14 0.46 28.83
CA GLU A 413 9.19 1.06 29.67
C GLU A 413 8.82 1.10 31.17
N ARG A 414 7.56 1.39 31.49
CA ARG A 414 7.08 1.34 32.90
C ARG A 414 7.15 -0.07 33.47
N THR A 415 6.82 -1.10 32.68
CA THR A 415 6.91 -2.49 33.13
C THR A 415 8.36 -2.93 33.35
N LEU A 416 9.28 -2.49 32.51
CA LEU A 416 10.72 -2.71 32.70
C LEU A 416 11.26 -2.04 33.97
N GLY A 417 10.92 -0.78 34.21
CA GLY A 417 11.36 -0.03 35.38
C GLY A 417 10.89 -0.65 36.70
N ASN A 418 9.67 -1.19 36.75
CA ASN A 418 9.12 -1.86 37.91
C ASN A 418 9.80 -3.23 38.19
N THR A 419 10.24 -3.94 37.15
CA THR A 419 10.98 -5.22 37.32
C THR A 419 12.42 -5.03 37.76
N THR A 420 13.05 -3.91 37.42
CA THR A 420 14.42 -3.58 37.89
C THR A 420 14.45 -2.93 39.26
N ALA A 421 13.35 -2.36 39.75
CA ALA A 421 13.24 -1.77 41.11
C ALA A 421 12.79 -2.80 42.17
N GLY A 422 12.32 -3.99 41.75
CA GLY A 422 11.87 -5.08 42.66
C GLY A 422 12.89 -6.21 42.87
N ASN A 423 14.06 -6.15 42.24
CA ASN A 423 15.23 -7.00 42.50
C ASN A 423 16.35 -6.19 43.18
#